data_322c6e6fbc08f8db91301cd82665e3ad
#
_entry.id   322c6e6fbc08f8db91301cd82665e3ad
#
_cell.length_a   1.000
_cell.length_b   1.000
_cell.length_c   1.000
_cell.angle_alpha   90.00
_cell.angle_beta   90.00
_cell.angle_gamma   90.00
#
_symmetry.space_group_name_H-M   'P 1'
#
loop_
_entity.id
_entity.type
_entity.pdbx_description
1 polymer ?
#
loop_
_entity_poly.entity_id
_entity_poly.type
_entity_poly.pdbx_seq_one_letter_code
_entity_poly.pdbx_strand_id
1 'polypeptide(L)'
;MNKLFLTMTLVFCTIVASAQWSVMTTISKVEGTPACDMANIEDCEVYEGDTKPTEEDSWNATDKIGIGYQVNEKLMVGATMDGEDKYELLGRYELMNGLWGTCVYNYVKDSDTEPMDNVELGIGYSFNVWKGLYVDPNYTMPAKADEAGEREGSFNMSVSYKF
;
A
#
# COMPACT_ATOMS: atom_id res chain seq x y z
N MET A 1 -36.29 19.13 10.22
CA MET A 1 -34.91 18.65 10.39
C MET A 1 -34.82 17.16 10.69
N ASN A 2 -35.66 16.57 11.54
CA ASN A 2 -35.56 15.17 11.96
C ASN A 2 -35.75 14.11 10.84
N LYS A 3 -36.58 14.43 9.81
CA LYS A 3 -36.84 13.47 8.71
C LYS A 3 -35.60 13.32 7.78
N LEU A 4 -34.87 14.41 7.54
CA LEU A 4 -33.67 14.39 6.72
C LEU A 4 -32.53 13.61 7.43
N PHE A 5 -32.42 13.81 8.75
CA PHE A 5 -31.45 13.11 9.58
C PHE A 5 -31.73 11.60 9.62
N LEU A 6 -33.02 11.23 9.78
CA LEU A 6 -33.45 9.83 9.79
C LEU A 6 -33.19 9.14 8.44
N THR A 7 -33.52 9.80 7.33
CA THR A 7 -33.24 9.25 5.99
C THR A 7 -31.74 9.14 5.72
N MET A 8 -30.94 10.12 6.13
CA MET A 8 -29.50 10.08 5.96
C MET A 8 -28.86 8.96 6.79
N THR A 9 -29.33 8.76 8.04
CA THR A 9 -28.89 7.66 8.90
C THR A 9 -29.31 6.31 8.32
N LEU A 10 -30.51 6.18 7.79
CA LEU A 10 -31.01 4.94 7.19
C LEU A 10 -30.21 4.57 5.93
N VAL A 11 -29.93 5.56 5.07
CA VAL A 11 -29.08 5.39 3.88
C VAL A 11 -27.67 5.00 4.28
N PHE A 12 -27.12 5.64 5.31
CA PHE A 12 -25.80 5.30 5.83
C PHE A 12 -25.75 3.88 6.40
N CYS A 13 -26.75 3.46 7.18
CA CYS A 13 -26.86 2.10 7.70
C CYS A 13 -27.01 1.05 6.58
N THR A 14 -27.75 1.35 5.50
CA THR A 14 -27.89 0.41 4.37
C THR A 14 -26.59 0.29 3.56
N ILE A 15 -25.86 1.37 3.39
CA ILE A 15 -24.55 1.35 2.75
C ILE A 15 -23.55 0.50 3.57
N VAL A 16 -23.52 0.70 4.88
CA VAL A 16 -22.63 -0.08 5.78
C VAL A 16 -23.03 -1.55 5.84
N ALA A 17 -24.33 -1.86 5.82
CA ALA A 17 -24.83 -3.24 5.87
C ALA A 17 -24.64 -4.04 4.58
N SER A 18 -24.51 -3.35 3.43
CA SER A 18 -24.26 -3.98 2.13
C SER A 18 -22.78 -3.95 1.72
N ALA A 19 -21.95 -3.23 2.47
CA ALA A 19 -20.57 -3.00 2.16
C ALA A 19 -19.68 -4.16 2.62
N GLN A 20 -18.90 -4.67 1.73
CA GLN A 20 -17.80 -5.56 2.09
C GLN A 20 -16.59 -4.71 2.48
N TRP A 21 -16.30 -4.70 3.76
CA TRP A 21 -15.10 -4.08 4.28
C TRP A 21 -13.95 -5.07 4.27
N SER A 22 -12.76 -4.56 4.06
CA SER A 22 -11.54 -5.32 4.22
C SER A 22 -10.54 -4.54 5.06
N VAL A 23 -9.80 -5.28 5.89
CA VAL A 23 -8.59 -4.78 6.54
C VAL A 23 -7.42 -5.36 5.79
N MET A 24 -6.39 -4.57 5.55
CA MET A 24 -5.22 -4.99 4.80
C MET A 24 -3.94 -4.53 5.49
N THR A 25 -2.89 -5.32 5.31
CA THR A 25 -1.54 -4.96 5.69
C THR A 25 -0.59 -5.31 4.57
N THR A 26 0.48 -4.54 4.41
CA THR A 26 1.51 -4.81 3.43
C THR A 26 2.73 -5.38 4.13
N ILE A 27 3.32 -6.40 3.52
CA ILE A 27 4.58 -7.00 3.93
C ILE A 27 5.61 -6.51 2.93
N SER A 28 6.56 -5.71 3.39
CA SER A 28 7.67 -5.22 2.57
C SER A 28 8.96 -5.94 2.93
N LYS A 29 9.82 -6.05 1.92
CA LYS A 29 11.19 -6.51 2.10
C LYS A 29 12.05 -5.30 2.47
N VAL A 30 12.67 -5.34 3.62
CA VAL A 30 13.68 -4.38 4.01
C VAL A 30 15.02 -4.95 3.56
N GLU A 31 15.64 -4.32 2.58
CA GLU A 31 16.99 -4.70 2.17
C GLU A 31 17.97 -4.36 3.29
N GLY A 32 18.78 -5.36 3.65
CA GLY A 32 19.85 -5.17 4.62
C GLY A 32 20.87 -4.16 4.07
N THR A 33 21.33 -3.25 4.90
CA THR A 33 22.45 -2.37 4.54
C THR A 33 23.70 -3.23 4.38
N PRO A 34 24.38 -3.22 3.22
CA PRO A 34 25.58 -3.99 3.04
C PRO A 34 26.61 -3.60 4.09
N ALA A 35 27.22 -4.60 4.72
CA ALA A 35 28.32 -4.36 5.64
C ALA A 35 29.42 -3.60 4.87
N CYS A 36 29.91 -2.50 5.44
CA CYS A 36 31.03 -1.77 4.85
C CYS A 36 32.19 -2.69 4.60
N ASP A 37 32.61 -2.81 3.34
CA ASP A 37 33.80 -3.57 2.99
C ASP A 37 35.01 -2.80 3.52
N MET A 38 35.73 -3.39 4.49
CA MET A 38 36.90 -2.77 5.13
C MET A 38 38.04 -2.45 4.15
N ALA A 39 37.91 -2.86 2.90
CA ALA A 39 38.84 -2.53 1.83
C ALA A 39 38.67 -1.14 1.23
N ASN A 40 37.48 -0.50 1.41
CA ASN A 40 37.17 0.83 0.89
C ASN A 40 36.55 1.70 1.99
N ILE A 41 37.38 2.18 2.91
CA ILE A 41 36.98 3.00 4.06
C ILE A 41 36.48 4.40 3.65
N GLU A 42 36.77 4.87 2.43
CA GLU A 42 36.41 6.22 1.96
C GLU A 42 34.91 6.40 1.67
N ASP A 43 34.19 5.30 1.43
CA ASP A 43 32.75 5.33 1.12
C ASP A 43 31.86 4.91 2.31
N CYS A 44 32.46 4.60 3.46
CA CYS A 44 31.69 4.29 4.66
C CYS A 44 31.27 5.58 5.35
N GLU A 45 30.02 6.02 5.17
CA GLU A 45 29.43 7.02 6.05
C GLU A 45 29.43 6.46 7.47
N VAL A 46 30.08 7.19 8.39
CA VAL A 46 30.10 6.84 9.80
C VAL A 46 28.69 7.06 10.34
N TYR A 47 27.95 5.98 10.49
CA TYR A 47 26.66 6.01 11.18
C TYR A 47 26.89 6.39 12.66
N GLU A 48 26.63 7.64 13.00
CA GLU A 48 26.44 8.08 14.38
C GLU A 48 25.06 7.61 14.87
N GLY A 49 24.96 6.36 15.26
CA GLY A 49 23.73 5.80 15.85
C GLY A 49 23.87 4.30 16.13
N ASP A 50 23.20 3.87 17.21
CA ASP A 50 23.19 2.50 17.76
C ASP A 50 22.63 1.38 16.86
N THR A 51 22.44 1.61 15.56
CA THR A 51 21.94 0.62 14.60
C THR A 51 23.10 -0.13 13.96
N LYS A 52 23.34 -1.31 14.49
CA LYS A 52 24.26 -2.29 13.91
C LYS A 52 23.80 -2.61 12.48
N PRO A 53 24.66 -2.55 11.45
CA PRO A 53 24.27 -2.92 10.10
C PRO A 53 23.74 -4.37 10.09
N THR A 54 22.55 -4.54 9.59
CA THR A 54 21.93 -5.87 9.47
C THR A 54 22.35 -6.43 8.12
N GLU A 55 23.20 -7.45 8.12
CA GLU A 55 23.71 -8.10 6.89
C GLU A 55 22.64 -8.90 6.14
N GLU A 56 21.47 -9.12 6.72
CA GLU A 56 20.42 -9.95 6.15
C GLU A 56 19.17 -9.13 5.81
N ASP A 57 18.60 -9.42 4.64
CA ASP A 57 17.28 -8.94 4.26
C ASP A 57 16.24 -9.37 5.30
N SER A 58 15.43 -8.45 5.73
CA SER A 58 14.35 -8.72 6.67
C SER A 58 12.99 -8.42 6.05
N TRP A 59 11.94 -9.05 6.59
CA TRP A 59 10.57 -8.78 6.18
C TRP A 59 9.84 -8.01 7.28
N ASN A 60 9.26 -6.88 6.91
CA ASN A 60 8.37 -6.13 7.80
C ASN A 60 6.92 -6.50 7.49
N ALA A 61 6.23 -7.16 8.43
CA ALA A 61 4.88 -7.68 8.24
C ALA A 61 3.78 -6.64 8.48
N THR A 62 4.11 -5.47 9.01
CA THR A 62 3.14 -4.42 9.37
C THR A 62 3.58 -3.05 8.91
N ASP A 63 4.22 -3.01 7.75
CA ASP A 63 4.74 -1.78 7.18
C ASP A 63 3.62 -0.77 6.93
N LYS A 64 2.52 -1.26 6.34
CA LYS A 64 1.33 -0.44 6.06
C LYS A 64 0.08 -1.15 6.55
N ILE A 65 -0.77 -0.41 7.25
CA ILE A 65 -2.08 -0.89 7.69
C ILE A 65 -3.15 -0.06 6.99
N GLY A 66 -4.18 -0.72 6.48
CA GLY A 66 -5.23 -0.03 5.75
C GLY A 66 -6.59 -0.68 5.84
N ILE A 67 -7.55 0.07 5.33
CA ILE A 67 -8.93 -0.36 5.19
C ILE A 67 -9.35 -0.23 3.73
N GLY A 68 -10.11 -1.19 3.23
CA GLY A 68 -10.71 -1.18 1.90
C GLY A 68 -12.23 -1.29 1.97
N TYR A 69 -12.88 -0.73 0.99
CA TYR A 69 -14.32 -0.77 0.79
C TYR A 69 -14.63 -1.26 -0.61
N GLN A 70 -15.36 -2.36 -0.72
CA GLN A 70 -15.82 -2.89 -2.00
C GLN A 70 -17.02 -2.08 -2.51
N VAL A 71 -16.80 -1.22 -3.50
CA VAL A 71 -17.83 -0.36 -4.09
C VAL A 71 -18.81 -1.18 -4.93
N ASN A 72 -18.28 -2.16 -5.67
CA ASN A 72 -19.05 -3.12 -6.46
C ASN A 72 -18.21 -4.39 -6.64
N GLU A 73 -18.73 -5.37 -7.40
CA GLU A 73 -18.06 -6.66 -7.61
C GLU A 73 -16.61 -6.56 -8.14
N LYS A 74 -16.28 -5.47 -8.82
CA LYS A 74 -14.97 -5.28 -9.46
C LYS A 74 -14.12 -4.15 -8.89
N LEU A 75 -14.75 -3.17 -8.22
CA LEU A 75 -14.05 -1.97 -7.76
C LEU A 75 -13.96 -1.94 -6.24
N MET A 76 -12.76 -1.85 -5.74
CA MET A 76 -12.45 -1.58 -4.34
C MET A 76 -11.69 -0.25 -4.25
N VAL A 77 -12.04 0.56 -3.26
CA VAL A 77 -11.30 1.74 -2.87
C VAL A 77 -10.82 1.58 -1.43
N GLY A 78 -9.70 2.19 -1.08
CA GLY A 78 -9.16 2.04 0.26
C GLY A 78 -8.17 3.13 0.59
N ALA A 79 -7.73 3.08 1.83
CA ALA A 79 -6.66 3.92 2.33
C ALA A 79 -5.75 3.10 3.22
N THR A 80 -4.46 3.32 3.10
CA THR A 80 -3.44 2.75 3.97
C THR A 80 -2.67 3.86 4.66
N MET A 81 -2.09 3.54 5.79
CA MET A 81 -1.24 4.41 6.56
C MET A 81 0.11 3.72 6.71
N ASP A 82 1.17 4.44 6.38
CA ASP A 82 2.56 4.02 6.51
C ASP A 82 3.24 4.93 7.54
N GLY A 83 3.33 4.43 8.76
CA GLY A 83 3.98 5.15 9.86
C GLY A 83 3.38 6.52 10.16
N GLU A 84 4.26 7.49 10.41
CA GLU A 84 3.88 8.86 10.76
C GLU A 84 3.68 9.72 9.49
N ASP A 85 2.49 10.32 9.37
CA ASP A 85 2.15 11.36 8.38
C ASP A 85 2.17 10.94 6.88
N LYS A 86 2.22 9.64 6.57
CA LYS A 86 2.13 9.13 5.20
C LYS A 86 0.83 8.35 5.02
N TYR A 87 0.05 8.76 4.04
CA TYR A 87 -1.21 8.12 3.72
C TYR A 87 -1.23 7.75 2.24
N GLU A 88 -1.77 6.58 1.93
CA GLU A 88 -1.99 6.16 0.56
C GLU A 88 -3.48 5.99 0.32
N LEU A 89 -3.97 6.53 -0.77
CA LEU A 89 -5.30 6.25 -1.30
C LEU A 89 -5.15 5.25 -2.43
N LEU A 90 -5.88 4.16 -2.36
CA LEU A 90 -5.78 3.11 -3.36
C LEU A 90 -7.13 2.82 -4.01
N GLY A 91 -7.08 2.57 -5.31
CA GLY A 91 -8.19 2.01 -6.09
C GLY A 91 -7.74 0.72 -6.75
N ARG A 92 -8.48 -0.37 -6.56
CA ARG A 92 -8.25 -1.66 -7.21
C ARG A 92 -9.43 -2.00 -8.09
N TYR A 93 -9.15 -2.38 -9.33
CA TYR A 93 -10.16 -2.84 -10.26
C TYR A 93 -9.85 -4.27 -10.70
N GLU A 94 -10.80 -5.17 -10.44
CA GLU A 94 -10.68 -6.57 -10.84
C GLU A 94 -10.86 -6.70 -12.36
N LEU A 95 -9.81 -7.18 -13.02
CA LEU A 95 -9.77 -7.40 -14.46
C LEU A 95 -10.37 -8.75 -14.81
N MET A 96 -9.95 -9.81 -14.09
CA MET A 96 -10.47 -11.17 -14.22
C MET A 96 -10.09 -11.97 -12.97
N ASN A 97 -10.99 -12.83 -12.51
CA ASN A 97 -10.85 -13.83 -11.43
C ASN A 97 -9.60 -13.70 -10.53
N GLY A 98 -9.60 -12.71 -9.66
CA GLY A 98 -8.49 -12.47 -8.73
C GLY A 98 -7.34 -11.61 -9.28
N LEU A 99 -7.22 -11.43 -10.61
CA LEU A 99 -6.29 -10.49 -11.22
C LEU A 99 -6.86 -9.08 -11.15
N TRP A 100 -6.11 -8.12 -10.65
CA TRP A 100 -6.54 -6.74 -10.50
C TRP A 100 -5.45 -5.74 -10.88
N GLY A 101 -5.90 -4.59 -11.39
CA GLY A 101 -5.06 -3.41 -11.55
C GLY A 101 -5.25 -2.49 -10.35
N THR A 102 -4.22 -1.77 -9.95
CA THR A 102 -4.27 -0.78 -8.89
C THR A 102 -3.74 0.57 -9.33
N CYS A 103 -4.31 1.60 -8.76
CA CYS A 103 -3.79 2.94 -8.78
C CYS A 103 -3.65 3.39 -7.32
N VAL A 104 -2.48 3.81 -6.94
CA VAL A 104 -2.14 4.28 -5.60
C VAL A 104 -1.74 5.74 -5.70
N TYR A 105 -2.26 6.55 -4.80
CA TYR A 105 -1.86 7.94 -4.62
C TYR A 105 -1.22 8.10 -3.24
N ASN A 106 0.07 8.39 -3.24
CA ASN A 106 0.87 8.59 -2.03
C ASN A 106 0.73 10.03 -1.57
N TYR A 107 0.02 10.25 -0.47
CA TYR A 107 -0.10 11.57 0.14
C TYR A 107 0.99 11.75 1.20
N VAL A 108 1.89 12.68 0.96
CA VAL A 108 2.90 13.12 1.93
C VAL A 108 2.56 14.54 2.34
N LYS A 109 2.37 14.75 3.63
CA LYS A 109 2.11 16.08 4.19
C LYS A 109 3.31 16.99 3.97
N ASP A 110 3.04 18.23 3.59
CA ASP A 110 4.06 19.28 3.39
C ASP A 110 5.07 19.00 2.26
N SER A 111 4.69 18.17 1.27
CA SER A 111 5.50 17.89 0.10
C SER A 111 5.17 18.87 -1.03
N ASP A 112 6.20 19.54 -1.57
CA ASP A 112 6.11 20.42 -2.75
C ASP A 112 6.13 19.65 -4.08
N THR A 113 5.91 18.32 -4.06
CA THR A 113 5.94 17.46 -5.24
C THR A 113 4.68 17.63 -6.11
N GLU A 114 4.84 17.50 -7.42
CA GLU A 114 3.70 17.50 -8.33
C GLU A 114 2.77 16.30 -8.04
N PRO A 115 1.43 16.46 -8.15
CA PRO A 115 0.49 15.36 -7.85
C PRO A 115 0.75 14.07 -8.61
N MET A 116 1.27 14.14 -9.83
CA MET A 116 1.57 12.97 -10.66
C MET A 116 2.81 12.19 -10.21
N ASP A 117 3.72 12.83 -9.48
CA ASP A 117 4.90 12.15 -8.93
C ASP A 117 4.54 11.20 -7.78
N ASN A 118 3.36 11.42 -7.19
CA ASN A 118 2.83 10.62 -6.08
C ASN A 118 1.86 9.52 -6.55
N VAL A 119 1.73 9.29 -7.87
CA VAL A 119 0.85 8.25 -8.43
C VAL A 119 1.65 7.02 -8.81
N GLU A 120 1.22 5.86 -8.32
CA GLU A 120 1.73 4.57 -8.72
C GLU A 120 0.64 3.75 -9.41
N LEU A 121 1.06 2.98 -10.41
CA LEU A 121 0.21 2.02 -11.11
C LEU A 121 0.75 0.63 -10.87
N GLY A 122 -0.15 -0.33 -10.70
CA GLY A 122 0.28 -1.68 -10.43
C GLY A 122 -0.68 -2.74 -10.91
N ILE A 123 -0.21 -3.97 -10.81
CA ILE A 123 -0.98 -5.18 -11.08
C ILE A 123 -0.72 -6.18 -9.97
N GLY A 124 -1.75 -6.94 -9.60
CA GLY A 124 -1.61 -7.96 -8.58
C GLY A 124 -2.63 -9.06 -8.72
N TYR A 125 -2.48 -10.08 -7.92
CA TYR A 125 -3.37 -11.22 -7.90
C TYR A 125 -3.78 -11.56 -6.46
N SER A 126 -5.07 -11.84 -6.23
CA SER A 126 -5.62 -12.19 -4.91
C SER A 126 -5.83 -13.70 -4.81
N PHE A 127 -5.10 -14.32 -3.90
CA PHE A 127 -5.27 -15.73 -3.53
C PHE A 127 -6.13 -15.82 -2.28
N ASN A 128 -7.31 -16.46 -2.38
CA ASN A 128 -8.10 -16.78 -1.19
C ASN A 128 -7.43 -17.98 -0.48
N VAL A 129 -6.86 -17.72 0.70
CA VAL A 129 -6.17 -18.72 1.50
C VAL A 129 -7.13 -19.41 2.46
N TRP A 130 -8.04 -18.65 3.06
CA TRP A 130 -9.01 -19.15 4.03
C TRP A 130 -10.14 -18.14 4.21
N LYS A 131 -11.39 -18.57 4.25
CA LYS A 131 -12.63 -17.83 4.59
C LYS A 131 -12.49 -16.31 4.77
N GLY A 132 -12.33 -15.58 3.66
CA GLY A 132 -12.17 -14.12 3.70
C GLY A 132 -10.73 -13.62 3.88
N LEU A 133 -9.76 -14.51 4.13
CA LEU A 133 -8.33 -14.17 4.17
C LEU A 133 -7.72 -14.32 2.78
N TYR A 134 -7.10 -13.26 2.31
CA TYR A 134 -6.44 -13.20 1.00
C TYR A 134 -4.96 -12.85 1.16
N VAL A 135 -4.14 -13.39 0.28
CA VAL A 135 -2.75 -12.99 0.07
C VAL A 135 -2.68 -12.39 -1.33
N ASP A 136 -2.18 -11.17 -1.40
CA ASP A 136 -2.24 -10.30 -2.57
C ASP A 136 -0.82 -9.90 -3.01
N PRO A 137 -0.04 -10.78 -3.68
CA PRO A 137 1.21 -10.35 -4.32
C PRO A 137 0.91 -9.32 -5.40
N ASN A 138 1.70 -8.26 -5.44
CA ASN A 138 1.50 -7.19 -6.40
C ASN A 138 2.83 -6.54 -6.77
N TYR A 139 2.83 -5.90 -7.93
CA TYR A 139 3.92 -5.11 -8.43
C TYR A 139 3.40 -3.72 -8.76
N THR A 140 4.04 -2.68 -8.24
CA THR A 140 3.71 -1.28 -8.48
C THR A 140 4.90 -0.56 -9.08
N MET A 141 4.63 0.47 -9.88
CA MET A 141 5.63 1.35 -10.45
C MET A 141 5.11 2.79 -10.48
N PRO A 142 5.97 3.80 -10.36
CA PRO A 142 5.58 5.19 -10.53
C PRO A 142 4.91 5.43 -11.89
N ALA A 143 3.85 6.23 -11.92
CA ALA A 143 3.16 6.60 -13.16
C ALA A 143 4.05 7.51 -14.03
N LYS A 144 4.87 8.35 -13.41
CA LYS A 144 5.86 9.22 -14.06
C LYS A 144 7.25 8.60 -13.93
N ALA A 145 8.05 8.68 -14.99
CA ALA A 145 9.45 8.32 -14.95
C ALA A 145 10.25 9.39 -14.17
N ASP A 146 11.35 9.00 -13.59
CA ASP A 146 12.30 9.91 -12.95
C ASP A 146 13.02 10.83 -13.97
N GLU A 147 13.94 11.65 -13.50
CA GLU A 147 14.71 12.57 -14.36
C GLU A 147 15.64 11.82 -15.35
N ALA A 148 16.00 10.59 -15.04
CA ALA A 148 16.79 9.71 -15.91
C ALA A 148 15.93 8.98 -16.97
N GLY A 149 14.60 9.08 -16.88
CA GLY A 149 13.65 8.39 -17.72
C GLY A 149 13.37 6.95 -17.28
N GLU A 150 13.81 6.56 -16.09
CA GLU A 150 13.62 5.23 -15.53
C GLU A 150 12.38 5.18 -14.65
N ARG A 151 11.83 3.97 -14.48
CA ARG A 151 10.71 3.69 -13.57
C ARG A 151 11.09 2.49 -12.72
N GLU A 152 11.46 2.76 -11.50
CA GLU A 152 11.79 1.71 -10.55
C GLU A 152 10.52 1.17 -9.91
N GLY A 153 10.19 -0.09 -10.18
CA GLY A 153 8.99 -0.72 -9.64
C GLY A 153 9.32 -1.59 -8.44
N SER A 154 8.31 -1.75 -7.57
CA SER A 154 8.43 -2.51 -6.34
C SER A 154 7.52 -3.71 -6.34
N PHE A 155 8.05 -4.85 -5.89
CA PHE A 155 7.25 -6.03 -5.60
C PHE A 155 6.83 -6.02 -4.13
N ASN A 156 5.52 -6.10 -3.90
CA ASN A 156 4.93 -6.09 -2.58
C ASN A 156 4.03 -7.31 -2.38
N MET A 157 3.83 -7.67 -1.14
CA MET A 157 2.88 -8.70 -0.74
C MET A 157 1.96 -8.12 0.33
N SER A 158 0.67 -8.11 0.05
CA SER A 158 -0.34 -7.67 1.02
C SER A 158 -1.12 -8.86 1.54
N VAL A 159 -1.60 -8.75 2.76
CA VAL A 159 -2.56 -9.67 3.35
C VAL A 159 -3.83 -8.90 3.66
N SER A 160 -4.96 -9.40 3.22
CA SER A 160 -6.25 -8.74 3.44
C SER A 160 -7.29 -9.71 3.99
N TYR A 161 -8.16 -9.19 4.85
CA TYR A 161 -9.31 -9.93 5.36
C TYR A 161 -10.59 -9.19 4.99
N LYS A 162 -11.49 -9.89 4.28
CA LYS A 162 -12.81 -9.39 3.87
C LYS A 162 -13.88 -9.94 4.80
N PHE A 163 -14.69 -9.03 5.34
CA PHE A 163 -15.81 -9.33 6.25
C PHE A 163 -17.08 -9.68 5.49
#